data_f8c784f0f2ecd612e12fd3fa0fffd826
#
_entry.id   f8c784f0f2ecd612e12fd3fa0fffd826
#
_cell.length_a   1.000
_cell.length_b   1.000
_cell.length_c   1.000
_cell.angle_alpha   90.00
_cell.angle_beta   90.00
_cell.angle_gamma   90.00
#
_symmetry.space_group_name_H-M   'P 1'
#
loop_
_entity.id
_entity.type
_entity.pdbx_description
1 polymer ?
#
loop_
_entity_poly.entity_id
_entity_poly.type
_entity_poly.pdbx_seq_one_letter_code
_entity_poly.pdbx_strand_id
1 'polypeptide(L)'
;NDIRACLKFIIESKGGICAVGKGKLHGAKLPLFGLMSDKSAEFIAKEYHEVNVAVRNLGSTLHAPFMTLSFMALSVIPSLKINHLGLFDVDRFSTTNLFVK
;
A
#
# COMPACT_ATOMS: atom_id res chain seq x y z
N ASN A 1 16.22 3.97 7.77
CA ASN A 1 15.76 3.20 6.61
C ASN A 1 14.24 3.26 6.53
N ASP A 2 13.74 4.02 5.57
CA ASP A 2 12.32 4.42 5.43
C ASP A 2 11.41 3.21 5.17
N ILE A 3 11.85 2.25 4.34
CA ILE A 3 11.10 1.01 4.07
C ILE A 3 10.85 0.23 5.36
N ARG A 4 11.88 0.12 6.22
CA ARG A 4 11.75 -0.58 7.51
C ARG A 4 10.77 0.15 8.45
N ALA A 5 10.76 1.48 8.43
CA ALA A 5 9.82 2.28 9.22
C ALA A 5 8.37 2.06 8.75
N CYS A 6 8.14 2.02 7.42
CA CYS A 6 6.84 1.69 6.85
C CYS A 6 6.38 0.29 7.25
N LEU A 7 7.25 -0.72 7.11
CA LEU A 7 6.93 -2.10 7.50
C LEU A 7 6.56 -2.22 8.98
N LYS A 8 7.36 -1.58 9.85
CA LYS A 8 7.10 -1.56 11.29
C LYS A 8 5.72 -0.94 11.59
N PHE A 9 5.40 0.21 10.98
CA PHE A 9 4.11 0.87 11.14
C PHE A 9 2.95 -0.06 10.74
N ILE A 10 3.03 -0.70 9.56
CA ILE A 10 1.97 -1.59 9.06
C ILE A 10 1.78 -2.81 9.98
N ILE A 11 2.87 -3.42 10.45
CA ILE A 11 2.81 -4.58 11.36
C ILE A 11 2.18 -4.18 12.70
N GLU A 12 2.66 -3.10 13.33
CA GLU A 12 2.15 -2.63 14.63
C GLU A 12 0.70 -2.16 14.55
N SER A 13 0.29 -1.60 13.42
CA SER A 13 -1.09 -1.14 13.18
C SER A 13 -2.04 -2.26 12.73
N LYS A 14 -1.53 -3.49 12.50
CA LYS A 14 -2.27 -4.62 11.91
C LYS A 14 -2.87 -4.31 10.53
N GLY A 15 -2.30 -3.36 9.82
CA GLY A 15 -2.70 -2.89 8.51
C GLY A 15 -2.80 -1.37 8.43
N GLY A 16 -2.83 -0.86 7.22
CA GLY A 16 -2.90 0.58 6.97
C GLY A 16 -2.15 1.00 5.71
N ILE A 17 -2.07 2.29 5.53
CA ILE A 17 -1.25 2.93 4.51
C ILE A 17 -0.29 3.91 5.18
N CYS A 18 0.91 4.06 4.65
CA CYS A 18 1.85 5.05 5.16
C CYS A 18 2.83 5.54 4.10
N ALA A 19 3.41 6.69 4.38
CA ALA A 19 4.51 7.26 3.63
C ALA A 19 5.59 7.74 4.60
N VAL A 20 6.84 7.50 4.27
CA VAL A 20 8.00 7.97 5.04
C VAL A 20 8.92 8.77 4.13
N GLY A 21 9.33 9.92 4.58
CA GLY A 21 10.32 10.73 3.89
C GLY A 21 10.92 11.78 4.82
N LYS A 22 12.20 12.05 4.62
CA LYS A 22 12.97 13.01 5.45
C LYS A 22 12.85 12.71 6.96
N GLY A 23 12.78 11.42 7.32
CA GLY A 23 12.67 10.96 8.71
C GLY A 23 11.28 11.12 9.35
N LYS A 24 10.26 11.56 8.59
CA LYS A 24 8.90 11.72 9.09
C LYS A 24 7.98 10.66 8.49
N LEU A 25 7.22 9.99 9.35
CA LEU A 25 6.20 9.02 8.97
C LEU A 25 4.82 9.67 9.03
N HIS A 26 4.05 9.48 7.96
CA HIS A 26 2.62 9.77 7.90
C HIS A 26 1.89 8.47 7.60
N GLY A 27 0.80 8.19 8.32
CA GLY A 27 0.09 6.92 8.15
C GLY A 27 -1.35 7.00 8.61
N ALA A 28 -2.21 6.20 7.96
CA ALA A 28 -3.57 5.92 8.37
C ALA A 28 -3.68 4.44 8.75
N LYS A 29 -4.15 4.16 9.96
CA LYS A 29 -4.27 2.80 10.50
C LYS A 29 -5.59 2.16 10.06
N LEU A 30 -5.50 0.92 9.58
CA LEU A 30 -6.65 0.12 9.15
C LEU A 30 -6.62 -1.25 9.86
N PRO A 31 -6.88 -1.29 11.18
CA PRO A 31 -6.66 -2.49 12.00
C PRO A 31 -7.68 -3.62 11.75
N LEU A 32 -8.80 -3.32 11.09
CA LEU A 32 -9.82 -4.33 10.77
C LEU A 32 -9.48 -4.95 9.42
N PHE A 33 -8.96 -6.17 9.44
CA PHE A 33 -8.56 -6.96 8.27
C PHE A 33 -7.51 -6.27 7.36
N GLY A 34 -6.84 -5.23 7.85
CA GLY A 34 -5.92 -4.43 7.05
C GLY A 34 -6.57 -3.46 6.06
N LEU A 35 -7.90 -3.35 6.07
CA LEU A 35 -8.70 -2.64 5.05
C LEU A 35 -9.61 -1.56 5.63
N MET A 36 -9.99 -1.67 6.88
CA MET A 36 -10.98 -0.80 7.53
C MET A 36 -10.48 -0.28 8.88
N SER A 37 -11.03 0.86 9.30
CA SER A 37 -10.78 1.45 10.60
C SER A 37 -12.02 1.37 11.49
N ASP A 38 -11.77 1.38 12.80
CA ASP A 38 -12.78 1.53 13.84
C ASP A 38 -13.11 3.00 14.17
N LYS A 39 -12.45 3.94 13.49
CA LYS A 39 -12.63 5.38 13.65
C LYS A 39 -13.74 5.94 12.76
N SER A 40 -14.18 7.17 13.05
CA SER A 40 -15.18 7.83 12.21
C SER A 40 -14.66 8.09 10.79
N ALA A 41 -15.58 8.22 9.85
CA ALA A 41 -15.26 8.49 8.44
C ALA A 41 -14.46 9.80 8.29
N GLU A 42 -14.82 10.83 9.04
CA GLU A 42 -14.14 12.13 9.03
C GLU A 42 -12.70 12.01 9.51
N PHE A 43 -12.47 11.22 10.58
CA PHE A 43 -11.13 10.98 11.09
C PHE A 43 -10.25 10.28 10.06
N ILE A 44 -10.73 9.21 9.45
CA ILE A 44 -9.98 8.47 8.43
C ILE A 44 -9.77 9.28 7.17
N ALA A 45 -10.78 10.05 6.74
CA ALA A 45 -10.63 10.93 5.59
C ALA A 45 -9.52 11.97 5.80
N LYS A 46 -9.40 12.51 7.00
CA LYS A 46 -8.32 13.43 7.37
C LYS A 46 -6.95 12.75 7.33
N GLU A 47 -6.79 11.60 8.00
CA GLU A 47 -5.53 10.84 7.98
C GLU A 47 -5.14 10.45 6.55
N TYR A 48 -6.08 9.96 5.76
CA TYR A 48 -5.86 9.60 4.35
C TYR A 48 -5.42 10.81 3.52
N HIS A 49 -6.03 11.97 3.74
CA HIS A 49 -5.63 13.22 3.09
C HIS A 49 -4.19 13.60 3.46
N GLU A 50 -3.83 13.55 4.74
CA GLU A 50 -2.47 13.89 5.22
C GLU A 50 -1.41 12.98 4.61
N VAL A 51 -1.68 11.67 4.51
CA VAL A 51 -0.76 10.73 3.86
C VAL A 51 -0.62 11.02 2.36
N ASN A 52 -1.71 11.35 1.66
CA ASN A 52 -1.65 11.75 0.26
C ASN A 52 -0.84 13.04 0.04
N VAL A 53 -1.01 14.03 0.92
CA VAL A 53 -0.19 15.26 0.88
C VAL A 53 1.29 14.93 1.08
N ALA A 54 1.60 14.05 2.03
CA ALA A 54 2.98 13.62 2.27
C ALA A 54 3.60 12.96 1.02
N VAL A 55 2.86 12.07 0.35
CA VAL A 55 3.33 11.40 -0.88
C VAL A 55 3.56 12.38 -2.03
N ARG A 56 2.68 13.38 -2.19
CA ARG A 56 2.88 14.46 -3.18
C ARG A 56 4.14 15.28 -2.87
N ASN A 57 4.39 15.60 -1.61
CA ASN A 57 5.60 16.31 -1.17
C ASN A 57 6.88 15.47 -1.38
N LEU A 58 6.76 14.15 -1.52
CA LEU A 58 7.86 13.25 -1.91
C LEU A 58 8.06 13.17 -3.43
N GLY A 59 7.24 13.87 -4.21
CA GLY A 59 7.39 13.97 -5.67
C GLY A 59 6.42 13.10 -6.48
N SER A 60 5.43 12.46 -5.86
CA SER A 60 4.42 11.71 -6.62
C SER A 60 3.49 12.64 -7.39
N THR A 61 3.32 12.34 -8.68
CA THR A 61 2.39 13.04 -9.58
C THR A 61 1.05 12.31 -9.72
N LEU A 62 0.89 11.14 -9.09
CA LEU A 62 -0.32 10.34 -9.16
C LEU A 62 -1.48 11.04 -8.43
N HIS A 63 -2.66 11.02 -9.05
CA HIS A 63 -3.87 11.58 -8.45
C HIS A 63 -4.28 10.80 -7.18
N ALA A 64 -4.25 9.46 -7.25
CA ALA A 64 -4.59 8.56 -6.16
C ALA A 64 -3.48 7.50 -5.95
N PRO A 65 -2.34 7.88 -5.32
CA PRO A 65 -1.14 7.02 -5.28
C PRO A 65 -1.39 5.69 -4.57
N PHE A 66 -2.11 5.67 -3.46
CA PHE A 66 -2.37 4.43 -2.72
C PHE A 66 -3.38 3.52 -3.43
N MET A 67 -4.36 4.06 -4.12
CA MET A 67 -5.26 3.28 -4.95
C MET A 67 -4.49 2.66 -6.14
N THR A 68 -3.65 3.42 -6.79
CA THR A 68 -2.78 2.91 -7.87
C THR A 68 -1.88 1.80 -7.35
N LEU A 69 -1.27 1.98 -6.16
CA LEU A 69 -0.41 0.97 -5.55
C LEU A 69 -1.20 -0.30 -5.19
N SER A 70 -2.44 -0.18 -4.69
CA SER A 70 -3.27 -1.34 -4.34
C SER A 70 -3.58 -2.23 -5.54
N PHE A 71 -3.73 -1.64 -6.74
CA PHE A 71 -3.93 -2.41 -7.97
C PHE A 71 -2.73 -3.27 -8.35
N MET A 72 -1.52 -2.95 -7.88
CA MET A 72 -0.33 -3.75 -8.12
C MET A 72 -0.36 -5.12 -7.44
N ALA A 73 -1.14 -5.27 -6.36
CA ALA A 73 -1.33 -6.53 -5.64
C ALA A 73 -2.61 -7.28 -6.05
N LEU A 74 -3.46 -6.70 -6.89
CA LEU A 74 -4.76 -7.25 -7.25
C LEU A 74 -4.63 -8.28 -8.37
N SER A 75 -4.75 -9.56 -8.03
CA SER A 75 -4.50 -10.71 -8.93
C SER A 75 -5.58 -10.95 -10.02
N VAL A 76 -6.41 -9.95 -10.31
CA VAL A 76 -7.41 -9.97 -11.39
C VAL A 76 -7.16 -8.90 -12.45
N ILE A 77 -6.11 -8.09 -12.25
CA ILE A 77 -5.72 -7.05 -13.22
C ILE A 77 -4.43 -7.51 -13.92
N PRO A 78 -4.41 -7.67 -15.23
CA PRO A 78 -3.22 -8.05 -15.99
C PRO A 78 -2.04 -7.07 -15.79
N SER A 79 -0.77 -7.53 -16.06
CA SER A 79 -0.45 -8.92 -16.39
C SER A 79 0.19 -9.64 -15.23
N LEU A 80 1.31 -9.14 -14.66
CA LEU A 80 2.01 -9.74 -13.54
C LEU A 80 1.70 -8.99 -12.24
N LYS A 81 1.50 -9.76 -11.18
CA LYS A 81 1.24 -9.24 -9.82
C LYS A 81 2.11 -9.95 -8.79
N ILE A 82 2.29 -9.32 -7.65
CA ILE A 82 2.95 -9.93 -6.49
C ILE A 82 1.91 -10.09 -5.39
N ASN A 83 1.76 -11.31 -4.89
CA ASN A 83 0.91 -11.63 -3.76
C ASN A 83 1.69 -12.40 -2.68
N HIS A 84 1.01 -12.91 -1.65
CA HIS A 84 1.62 -13.66 -0.56
C HIS A 84 2.23 -15.02 -0.98
N LEU A 85 1.90 -15.52 -2.17
CA LEU A 85 2.46 -16.76 -2.75
C LEU A 85 3.64 -16.47 -3.69
N GLY A 86 3.93 -15.20 -3.98
CA GLY A 86 5.01 -14.79 -4.88
C GLY A 86 4.51 -14.12 -6.15
N LEU A 87 5.24 -14.31 -7.25
CA LEU A 87 4.88 -13.73 -8.54
C LEU A 87 3.71 -14.51 -9.16
N PHE A 88 2.70 -13.78 -9.57
CA PHE A 88 1.46 -14.31 -10.13
C PHE A 88 1.23 -13.78 -11.55
N ASP A 89 1.04 -14.69 -12.48
CA ASP A 89 0.67 -14.40 -13.88
C ASP A 89 -0.87 -14.40 -13.95
N VAL A 90 -1.45 -13.22 -14.11
CA VAL A 90 -2.91 -13.04 -14.15
C VAL A 90 -3.50 -13.63 -15.43
N ASP A 91 -2.78 -13.53 -16.55
CA ASP A 91 -3.27 -14.00 -17.85
C ASP A 91 -3.36 -15.54 -17.87
N ARG A 92 -2.48 -16.22 -17.12
CA ARG A 92 -2.52 -17.68 -16.92
C ARG A 92 -3.23 -18.11 -15.64
N PHE A 93 -3.59 -17.15 -14.80
CA PHE A 93 -4.19 -17.34 -13.48
C PHE A 93 -3.42 -18.34 -12.61
N SER A 94 -2.11 -18.21 -12.55
CA SER A 94 -1.21 -19.12 -11.82
C SER A 94 0.05 -18.41 -11.32
N THR A 95 0.69 -19.01 -10.31
CA THR A 95 2.02 -18.57 -9.90
C THR A 95 3.04 -18.84 -11.00
N THR A 96 4.02 -17.97 -11.15
CA THR A 96 5.07 -18.08 -12.15
C THR A 96 6.46 -17.82 -11.55
N ASN A 97 7.48 -18.23 -12.26
CA ASN A 97 8.86 -18.03 -11.82
C ASN A 97 9.33 -16.61 -12.14
N LEU A 98 10.17 -16.06 -11.25
CA LEU A 98 10.80 -14.75 -11.47
C LEU A 98 11.78 -14.78 -12.66
N PHE A 99 12.45 -15.91 -12.87
CA PHE A 99 13.42 -16.07 -13.94
C PHE A 99 12.80 -16.84 -15.12
N VAL A 100 12.84 -16.23 -16.28
CA VAL A 100 12.49 -16.88 -17.54
C VAL A 100 13.70 -17.72 -17.98
N LYS A 101 13.48 -19.01 -18.21
CA LYS A 101 14.52 -19.91 -18.76
C LYS A 101 14.57 -19.77 -20.28
#